data_d01338f77a480eebb1d60b1b95175d63
#
_entry.id   d01338f77a480eebb1d60b1b95175d63
#
_cell.length_a   1.000
_cell.length_b   1.000
_cell.length_c   1.000
_cell.angle_alpha   90.00
_cell.angle_beta   90.00
_cell.angle_gamma   90.00
#
_symmetry.space_group_name_H-M   'P 1'
#
loop_
_entity.id
_entity.type
_entity.pdbx_description
1 polymer ?
#
loop_
_entity_poly.entity_id
_entity_poly.type
_entity_poly.pdbx_seq_one_letter_code
_entity_poly.pdbx_strand_id
1 'polypeptide(L)'
;MERSGRLGIGIIGAGKVGPVFGAALAGAGHAVVGISAVSQASQDRAEAMLPNVPILDIPTILERSELVILAIPEAEIASLVAGLAATGAWQPGQLVLHTAAALGTAVLAPAQALGAIPLAVHPAMAFTGTSIDLLRLRDSYCAVTAASVVQPIGMALVVEMGAEPLLVEEEDRPAYAEAIAVATGFSIAIVAQATDALAAIGVENAGRVLAPLVRSAVENALAIATPDTIDLSSIRGDLLEDDS
;
A
#
# COMPACT_ATOMS: atom_id res chain seq x y z
N MET A 1 25.00 -5.63 20.18
CA MET A 1 23.77 -6.45 20.07
C MET A 1 23.40 -6.42 18.60
N GLU A 2 23.82 -7.43 17.84
CA GLU A 2 23.47 -7.57 16.44
C GLU A 2 21.96 -7.63 16.32
N ARG A 3 21.35 -6.68 15.60
CA ARG A 3 19.94 -6.75 15.20
C ARG A 3 19.83 -7.74 14.04
N SER A 4 19.88 -9.03 14.38
CA SER A 4 19.58 -10.12 13.46
C SER A 4 18.13 -9.97 13.02
N GLY A 5 17.86 -9.88 11.71
CA GLY A 5 16.54 -9.92 11.13
C GLY A 5 16.04 -8.66 10.39
N ARG A 6 16.89 -7.66 10.15
CA ARG A 6 16.53 -6.48 9.35
C ARG A 6 17.01 -6.64 7.91
N LEU A 7 16.09 -6.43 6.96
CA LEU A 7 16.32 -6.63 5.53
C LEU A 7 17.01 -5.43 4.88
N GLY A 8 17.85 -5.69 3.88
CA GLY A 8 18.25 -4.73 2.87
C GLY A 8 17.13 -4.56 1.83
N ILE A 9 16.56 -3.36 1.72
CA ILE A 9 15.39 -3.08 0.87
C ILE A 9 15.81 -2.25 -0.34
N GLY A 10 15.51 -2.76 -1.53
CA GLY A 10 15.58 -2.03 -2.78
C GLY A 10 14.21 -1.62 -3.28
N ILE A 11 14.09 -0.42 -3.84
CA ILE A 11 12.81 0.10 -4.31
C ILE A 11 12.91 0.40 -5.80
N ILE A 12 12.06 -0.22 -6.59
CA ILE A 12 11.91 0.08 -8.01
C ILE A 12 10.67 0.94 -8.19
N GLY A 13 10.90 2.23 -8.48
CA GLY A 13 9.88 3.24 -8.67
C GLY A 13 9.74 4.23 -7.50
N ALA A 14 10.15 5.49 -7.75
CA ALA A 14 10.00 6.61 -6.84
C ALA A 14 8.73 7.43 -7.14
N GLY A 15 7.63 6.72 -7.37
CA GLY A 15 6.29 7.27 -7.44
C GLY A 15 5.77 7.73 -6.07
N LYS A 16 4.46 7.78 -5.89
CA LYS A 16 3.87 8.19 -4.61
C LYS A 16 3.97 7.12 -3.52
N VAL A 17 4.02 5.84 -3.89
CA VAL A 17 3.98 4.69 -2.97
C VAL A 17 5.39 4.27 -2.52
N GLY A 18 6.31 4.06 -3.47
CA GLY A 18 7.63 3.49 -3.19
C GLY A 18 8.41 4.20 -2.08
N PRO A 19 8.61 5.54 -2.16
CA PRO A 19 9.31 6.29 -1.12
C PRO A 19 8.61 6.24 0.25
N VAL A 20 7.26 6.17 0.30
CA VAL A 20 6.52 6.06 1.55
C VAL A 20 6.73 4.69 2.20
N PHE A 21 6.66 3.60 1.42
CA PHE A 21 6.97 2.25 1.92
C PHE A 21 8.41 2.16 2.43
N GLY A 22 9.35 2.70 1.64
CA GLY A 22 10.76 2.76 2.06
C GLY A 22 10.96 3.50 3.37
N ALA A 23 10.34 4.67 3.52
CA ALA A 23 10.44 5.48 4.73
C ALA A 23 9.78 4.80 5.95
N ALA A 24 8.62 4.14 5.76
CA ALA A 24 7.94 3.39 6.82
C ALA A 24 8.81 2.22 7.32
N LEU A 25 9.34 1.41 6.39
CA LEU A 25 10.21 0.28 6.72
C LEU A 25 11.57 0.72 7.29
N ALA A 26 12.14 1.83 6.81
CA ALA A 26 13.33 2.43 7.42
C ALA A 26 13.05 2.87 8.87
N GLY A 27 11.89 3.45 9.13
CA GLY A 27 11.43 3.78 10.49
C GLY A 27 11.30 2.56 11.40
N ALA A 28 10.96 1.38 10.84
CA ALA A 28 10.96 0.11 11.54
C ALA A 28 12.38 -0.49 11.71
N GLY A 29 13.41 0.11 11.11
CA GLY A 29 14.82 -0.25 11.27
C GLY A 29 15.38 -1.12 10.14
N HIS A 30 14.68 -1.29 9.02
CA HIS A 30 15.25 -1.89 7.82
C HIS A 30 16.23 -0.93 7.14
N ALA A 31 17.13 -1.47 6.30
CA ALA A 31 18.09 -0.68 5.55
C ALA A 31 17.58 -0.48 4.11
N VAL A 32 17.18 0.74 3.72
CA VAL A 32 16.91 1.04 2.31
C VAL A 32 18.23 1.23 1.59
N VAL A 33 18.57 0.26 0.74
CA VAL A 33 19.88 0.20 0.07
C VAL A 33 19.93 1.00 -1.23
N GLY A 34 18.78 1.31 -1.81
CA GLY A 34 18.67 2.11 -3.02
C GLY A 34 17.25 2.23 -3.53
N ILE A 35 17.01 3.23 -4.37
CA ILE A 35 15.74 3.47 -5.04
C ILE A 35 15.97 3.82 -6.51
N SER A 36 15.12 3.36 -7.42
CA SER A 36 15.16 3.80 -8.80
C SER A 36 14.23 4.98 -9.05
N ALA A 37 14.71 6.02 -9.71
CA ALA A 37 13.95 7.21 -10.07
C ALA A 37 14.40 7.73 -11.44
N VAL A 38 13.45 7.94 -12.34
CA VAL A 38 13.76 8.34 -13.73
C VAL A 38 13.52 9.84 -13.96
N SER A 39 12.36 10.36 -13.56
CA SER A 39 12.00 11.76 -13.74
C SER A 39 12.53 12.65 -12.60
N GLN A 40 12.77 13.95 -12.87
CA GLN A 40 13.16 14.90 -11.84
C GLN A 40 12.17 14.87 -10.66
N ALA A 41 10.86 14.88 -10.93
CA ALA A 41 9.84 14.84 -9.88
C ALA A 41 9.89 13.55 -9.03
N SER A 42 10.34 12.42 -9.59
CA SER A 42 10.55 11.19 -8.83
C SER A 42 11.84 11.24 -8.01
N GLN A 43 12.90 11.88 -8.52
CA GLN A 43 14.15 12.09 -7.79
C GLN A 43 13.93 13.02 -6.60
N ASP A 44 13.25 14.15 -6.82
CA ASP A 44 12.92 15.11 -5.75
C ASP A 44 12.11 14.44 -4.63
N ARG A 45 11.17 13.56 -5.00
CA ARG A 45 10.36 12.82 -4.03
C ARG A 45 11.19 11.78 -3.27
N ALA A 46 12.08 11.06 -3.96
CA ALA A 46 12.99 10.12 -3.32
C ALA A 46 13.88 10.84 -2.30
N GLU A 47 14.47 11.98 -2.67
CA GLU A 47 15.31 12.76 -1.78
C GLU A 47 14.55 13.31 -0.56
N ALA A 48 13.31 13.81 -0.77
CA ALA A 48 12.48 14.35 0.30
C ALA A 48 12.02 13.29 1.30
N MET A 49 11.72 12.06 0.85
CA MET A 49 11.18 10.99 1.68
C MET A 49 12.24 10.05 2.24
N LEU A 50 13.33 9.88 1.53
CA LEU A 50 14.42 8.95 1.83
C LEU A 50 15.78 9.68 1.72
N PRO A 51 16.03 10.67 2.57
CA PRO A 51 17.29 11.40 2.53
C PRO A 51 18.47 10.44 2.74
N ASN A 52 19.51 10.62 1.94
CA ASN A 52 20.73 9.78 1.92
C ASN A 52 20.56 8.36 1.33
N VAL A 53 19.39 7.99 0.80
CA VAL A 53 19.25 6.75 0.04
C VAL A 53 19.72 7.02 -1.40
N PRO A 54 20.67 6.25 -1.94
CA PRO A 54 21.18 6.49 -3.28
C PRO A 54 20.14 6.12 -4.35
N ILE A 55 20.08 6.94 -5.41
CA ILE A 55 19.37 6.57 -6.63
C ILE A 55 20.28 5.66 -7.44
N LEU A 56 19.81 4.45 -7.71
CA LEU A 56 20.55 3.39 -8.36
C LEU A 56 19.80 2.86 -9.59
N ASP A 57 20.53 2.21 -10.49
CA ASP A 57 19.92 1.42 -11.55
C ASP A 57 19.30 0.11 -11.02
N ILE A 58 18.37 -0.45 -11.76
CA ILE A 58 17.61 -1.62 -11.34
C ILE A 58 18.51 -2.85 -11.09
N PRO A 59 19.47 -3.19 -11.96
CA PRO A 59 20.37 -4.32 -11.70
C PRO A 59 21.13 -4.18 -10.37
N THR A 60 21.67 -3.02 -10.09
CA THR A 60 22.37 -2.73 -8.81
C THR A 60 21.45 -2.84 -7.59
N ILE A 61 20.18 -2.41 -7.73
CA ILE A 61 19.17 -2.57 -6.67
C ILE A 61 18.94 -4.06 -6.39
N LEU A 62 18.71 -4.87 -7.43
CA LEU A 62 18.48 -6.31 -7.26
C LEU A 62 19.67 -7.01 -6.58
N GLU A 63 20.88 -6.68 -7.01
CA GLU A 63 22.09 -7.29 -6.48
C GLU A 63 22.28 -7.03 -4.97
N ARG A 64 21.83 -5.87 -4.48
CA ARG A 64 22.08 -5.41 -3.10
C ARG A 64 20.93 -5.65 -2.14
N SER A 65 19.79 -6.18 -2.61
CA SER A 65 18.55 -6.22 -1.83
C SER A 65 18.12 -7.63 -1.47
N GLU A 66 17.71 -7.81 -0.24
CA GLU A 66 17.02 -9.03 0.24
C GLU A 66 15.50 -8.94 -0.01
N LEU A 67 14.95 -7.71 0.02
CA LEU A 67 13.58 -7.40 -0.36
C LEU A 67 13.57 -6.35 -1.48
N VAL A 68 12.94 -6.65 -2.60
CA VAL A 68 12.71 -5.72 -3.70
C VAL A 68 11.25 -5.32 -3.74
N ILE A 69 10.98 -4.01 -3.68
CA ILE A 69 9.62 -3.45 -3.78
C ILE A 69 9.42 -2.86 -5.17
N LEU A 70 8.46 -3.41 -5.92
CA LEU A 70 8.03 -2.91 -7.22
C LEU A 70 6.87 -1.92 -7.03
N ALA A 71 7.17 -0.63 -6.97
CA ALA A 71 6.20 0.46 -6.83
C ALA A 71 6.07 1.25 -8.13
N ILE A 72 5.85 0.55 -9.22
CA ILE A 72 5.68 1.04 -10.59
C ILE A 72 4.22 0.86 -11.05
N PRO A 73 3.81 1.46 -12.19
CA PRO A 73 2.48 1.24 -12.75
C PRO A 73 2.20 -0.25 -12.97
N GLU A 74 0.98 -0.67 -12.62
CA GLU A 74 0.55 -2.07 -12.70
C GLU A 74 0.81 -2.70 -14.07
N ALA A 75 0.53 -1.96 -15.14
CA ALA A 75 0.74 -2.43 -16.52
C ALA A 75 2.21 -2.72 -16.88
N GLU A 76 3.17 -2.20 -16.12
CA GLU A 76 4.60 -2.35 -16.35
C GLU A 76 5.22 -3.53 -15.57
N ILE A 77 4.53 -4.04 -14.54
CA ILE A 77 5.08 -5.06 -13.63
C ILE A 77 5.45 -6.34 -14.40
N ALA A 78 4.53 -6.87 -15.19
CA ALA A 78 4.75 -8.13 -15.91
C ALA A 78 5.96 -8.06 -16.85
N SER A 79 6.08 -6.97 -17.62
CA SER A 79 7.18 -6.80 -18.58
C SER A 79 8.52 -6.61 -17.88
N LEU A 80 8.56 -5.84 -16.78
CA LEU A 80 9.76 -5.66 -15.97
C LEU A 80 10.22 -6.99 -15.37
N VAL A 81 9.31 -7.73 -14.72
CA VAL A 81 9.63 -9.00 -14.06
C VAL A 81 10.16 -10.04 -15.06
N ALA A 82 9.51 -10.15 -16.23
CA ALA A 82 9.95 -11.06 -17.29
C ALA A 82 11.29 -10.64 -17.89
N GLY A 83 11.51 -9.35 -18.14
CA GLY A 83 12.77 -8.82 -18.65
C GLY A 83 13.96 -9.10 -17.73
N LEU A 84 13.76 -8.87 -16.42
CA LEU A 84 14.78 -9.16 -15.41
C LEU A 84 15.02 -10.68 -15.24
N ALA A 85 13.98 -11.49 -15.37
CA ALA A 85 14.13 -12.94 -15.33
C ALA A 85 14.93 -13.46 -16.55
N ALA A 86 14.70 -12.90 -17.73
CA ALA A 86 15.44 -13.28 -18.96
C ALA A 86 16.95 -12.99 -18.85
N THR A 87 17.36 -12.05 -18.03
CA THR A 87 18.78 -11.75 -17.75
C THR A 87 19.33 -12.49 -16.54
N GLY A 88 18.50 -13.28 -15.84
CA GLY A 88 18.92 -13.98 -14.63
C GLY A 88 19.19 -13.05 -13.45
N ALA A 89 18.57 -11.87 -13.40
CA ALA A 89 18.86 -10.85 -12.40
C ALA A 89 18.26 -11.14 -11.02
N TRP A 90 17.21 -11.97 -10.93
CA TRP A 90 16.59 -12.35 -9.67
C TRP A 90 17.45 -13.33 -8.88
N GLN A 91 17.50 -13.17 -7.56
CA GLN A 91 18.31 -14.00 -6.70
C GLN A 91 17.46 -15.02 -5.93
N PRO A 92 17.94 -16.27 -5.75
CA PRO A 92 17.26 -17.25 -4.91
C PRO A 92 17.11 -16.76 -3.45
N GLY A 93 15.88 -16.89 -2.92
CA GLY A 93 15.55 -16.45 -1.57
C GLY A 93 15.23 -14.95 -1.46
N GLN A 94 15.40 -14.16 -2.52
CA GLN A 94 15.05 -12.74 -2.56
C GLN A 94 13.54 -12.56 -2.46
N LEU A 95 13.06 -11.75 -1.54
CA LEU A 95 11.66 -11.35 -1.44
C LEU A 95 11.37 -10.34 -2.56
N VAL A 96 10.32 -10.56 -3.33
CA VAL A 96 9.87 -9.64 -4.38
C VAL A 96 8.41 -9.27 -4.12
N LEU A 97 8.19 -8.00 -3.80
CA LEU A 97 6.91 -7.44 -3.44
C LEU A 97 6.46 -6.41 -4.49
N HIS A 98 5.22 -6.49 -4.96
CA HIS A 98 4.61 -5.41 -5.73
C HIS A 98 3.42 -4.79 -5.00
N THR A 99 3.07 -3.55 -5.41
CA THR A 99 2.01 -2.75 -4.77
C THR A 99 0.75 -2.58 -5.63
N ALA A 100 0.57 -3.37 -6.67
CA ALA A 100 -0.62 -3.33 -7.53
C ALA A 100 -1.86 -3.91 -6.82
N ALA A 101 -3.03 -3.32 -7.05
CA ALA A 101 -4.27 -3.74 -6.44
C ALA A 101 -4.84 -5.03 -7.07
N ALA A 102 -4.90 -5.06 -8.41
CA ALA A 102 -5.58 -6.13 -9.15
C ALA A 102 -4.72 -7.38 -9.36
N LEU A 103 -3.41 -7.29 -9.10
CA LEU A 103 -2.49 -8.40 -9.32
C LEU A 103 -2.21 -9.14 -8.01
N GLY A 104 -2.20 -10.47 -8.08
CA GLY A 104 -1.67 -11.33 -7.05
C GLY A 104 -0.20 -11.68 -7.31
N THR A 105 0.26 -12.79 -6.76
CA THR A 105 1.66 -13.23 -6.88
C THR A 105 1.98 -13.87 -8.23
N ALA A 106 0.98 -14.29 -9.01
CA ALA A 106 1.17 -14.97 -10.30
C ALA A 106 1.97 -14.11 -11.31
N VAL A 107 1.86 -12.78 -11.26
CA VAL A 107 2.64 -11.87 -12.12
C VAL A 107 4.14 -11.96 -11.84
N LEU A 108 4.55 -12.44 -10.69
CA LEU A 108 5.94 -12.63 -10.26
C LEU A 108 6.47 -14.03 -10.58
N ALA A 109 5.70 -14.91 -11.25
CA ALA A 109 6.10 -16.27 -11.57
C ALA A 109 7.47 -16.38 -12.30
N PRO A 110 7.85 -15.46 -13.21
CA PRO A 110 9.18 -15.50 -13.82
C PRO A 110 10.33 -15.30 -12.81
N ALA A 111 10.14 -14.45 -11.79
CA ALA A 111 11.11 -14.27 -10.72
C ALA A 111 11.13 -15.49 -9.78
N GLN A 112 9.95 -16.03 -9.46
CA GLN A 112 9.80 -17.23 -8.64
C GLN A 112 10.49 -18.44 -9.28
N ALA A 113 10.45 -18.58 -10.60
CA ALA A 113 11.15 -19.65 -11.32
C ALA A 113 12.68 -19.60 -11.13
N LEU A 114 13.23 -18.44 -10.77
CA LEU A 114 14.65 -18.24 -10.41
C LEU A 114 14.91 -18.31 -8.90
N GLY A 115 13.89 -18.70 -8.12
CA GLY A 115 14.01 -18.91 -6.67
C GLY A 115 13.65 -17.69 -5.82
N ALA A 116 13.13 -16.61 -6.40
CA ALA A 116 12.60 -15.49 -5.63
C ALA A 116 11.29 -15.86 -4.92
N ILE A 117 10.97 -15.15 -3.84
CA ILE A 117 9.78 -15.37 -3.01
C ILE A 117 8.78 -14.26 -3.28
N PRO A 118 7.65 -14.55 -3.95
CA PRO A 118 6.69 -13.53 -4.39
C PRO A 118 5.76 -13.07 -3.26
N LEU A 119 5.48 -11.77 -3.24
CA LEU A 119 4.54 -11.09 -2.35
C LEU A 119 3.74 -10.04 -3.14
N ALA A 120 2.45 -9.91 -2.84
CA ALA A 120 1.64 -8.77 -3.29
C ALA A 120 1.10 -8.04 -2.05
N VAL A 121 1.42 -6.75 -1.91
CA VAL A 121 0.98 -5.93 -0.78
C VAL A 121 0.45 -4.60 -1.30
N HIS A 122 -0.87 -4.44 -1.32
CA HIS A 122 -1.50 -3.21 -1.78
C HIS A 122 -2.06 -2.39 -0.62
N PRO A 123 -1.59 -1.14 -0.42
CA PRO A 123 -2.13 -0.25 0.61
C PRO A 123 -3.46 0.36 0.16
N ALA A 124 -4.53 0.16 0.94
CA ALA A 124 -5.87 0.69 0.65
C ALA A 124 -6.00 2.16 1.05
N MET A 125 -5.19 3.03 0.47
CA MET A 125 -5.23 4.48 0.71
C MET A 125 -4.84 5.30 -0.52
N ALA A 126 -5.27 6.56 -0.53
CA ALA A 126 -4.89 7.52 -1.57
C ALA A 126 -3.58 8.23 -1.18
N PHE A 127 -2.51 7.98 -1.94
CA PHE A 127 -1.19 8.57 -1.70
C PHE A 127 -1.04 9.96 -2.31
N THR A 128 -0.44 10.86 -1.55
CA THR A 128 0.02 12.18 -2.01
C THR A 128 1.49 12.16 -2.45
N GLY A 129 2.27 11.22 -1.93
CA GLY A 129 3.71 11.11 -2.13
C GLY A 129 4.51 12.02 -1.19
N THR A 130 3.94 12.38 -0.05
CA THR A 130 4.55 13.25 0.97
C THR A 130 4.55 12.59 2.34
N SER A 131 5.23 13.19 3.32
CA SER A 131 5.35 12.65 4.68
C SER A 131 4.02 12.48 5.43
N ILE A 132 2.96 13.17 5.03
CA ILE A 132 1.62 12.97 5.59
C ILE A 132 1.12 11.52 5.37
N ASP A 133 1.57 10.87 4.31
CA ASP A 133 1.17 9.51 3.99
C ASP A 133 1.71 8.50 5.00
N LEU A 134 2.80 8.80 5.70
CA LEU A 134 3.30 7.95 6.80
C LEU A 134 2.35 7.91 8.00
N LEU A 135 1.63 9.01 8.26
CA LEU A 135 0.61 9.03 9.30
C LEU A 135 -0.65 8.27 8.85
N ARG A 136 -1.07 8.51 7.60
CA ARG A 136 -2.25 7.85 7.01
C ARG A 136 -2.08 6.34 6.86
N LEU A 137 -0.85 5.88 6.61
CA LEU A 137 -0.54 4.47 6.48
C LEU A 137 -0.83 3.71 7.79
N ARG A 138 -0.66 4.34 8.96
CA ARG A 138 -0.94 3.74 10.27
C ARG A 138 -2.43 3.45 10.50
N ASP A 139 -3.29 4.21 9.84
CA ASP A 139 -4.75 4.05 9.94
C ASP A 139 -5.31 3.29 8.73
N SER A 140 -4.43 2.65 7.93
CA SER A 140 -4.83 1.98 6.70
C SER A 140 -4.66 0.47 6.78
N TYR A 141 -5.39 -0.23 5.91
CA TYR A 141 -5.21 -1.66 5.67
C TYR A 141 -4.33 -1.89 4.44
N CYS A 142 -3.53 -2.94 4.48
CA CYS A 142 -2.80 -3.42 3.31
C CYS A 142 -3.28 -4.84 2.95
N ALA A 143 -3.80 -5.00 1.74
CA ALA A 143 -4.15 -6.31 1.22
C ALA A 143 -2.89 -7.11 0.92
N VAL A 144 -2.75 -8.28 1.53
CA VAL A 144 -1.61 -9.20 1.38
C VAL A 144 -2.07 -10.44 0.65
N THR A 145 -1.35 -10.80 -0.43
CA THR A 145 -1.47 -12.10 -1.10
C THR A 145 -0.10 -12.75 -1.17
N ALA A 146 -0.01 -13.99 -0.72
CA ALA A 146 1.20 -14.80 -0.76
C ALA A 146 0.85 -16.27 -0.57
N ALA A 147 1.77 -17.18 -0.91
CA ALA A 147 1.66 -18.57 -0.52
C ALA A 147 1.60 -18.69 1.02
N SER A 148 0.83 -19.64 1.56
CA SER A 148 0.53 -19.77 2.99
C SER A 148 1.77 -19.73 3.89
N VAL A 149 2.87 -20.34 3.44
CA VAL A 149 4.15 -20.35 4.17
C VAL A 149 4.86 -18.99 4.17
N VAL A 150 4.49 -18.09 3.27
CA VAL A 150 5.07 -16.74 3.09
C VAL A 150 4.17 -15.65 3.67
N GLN A 151 2.86 -15.90 3.82
CA GLN A 151 1.91 -14.94 4.40
C GLN A 151 2.40 -14.27 5.69
N PRO A 152 3.00 -14.99 6.67
CA PRO A 152 3.50 -14.35 7.88
C PRO A 152 4.55 -13.27 7.63
N ILE A 153 5.37 -13.41 6.57
CA ILE A 153 6.38 -12.40 6.19
C ILE A 153 5.69 -11.15 5.66
N GLY A 154 4.72 -11.31 4.75
CA GLY A 154 3.96 -10.19 4.20
C GLY A 154 3.18 -9.44 5.28
N MET A 155 2.52 -10.17 6.19
CA MET A 155 1.80 -9.59 7.32
C MET A 155 2.76 -8.82 8.26
N ALA A 156 3.92 -9.40 8.57
CA ALA A 156 4.92 -8.75 9.42
C ALA A 156 5.42 -7.43 8.81
N LEU A 157 5.72 -7.40 7.51
CA LEU A 157 6.12 -6.18 6.80
C LEU A 157 5.04 -5.10 6.87
N VAL A 158 3.77 -5.46 6.74
CA VAL A 158 2.63 -4.52 6.86
C VAL A 158 2.55 -3.95 8.27
N VAL A 159 2.63 -4.80 9.31
CA VAL A 159 2.62 -4.36 10.71
C VAL A 159 3.83 -3.47 11.02
N GLU A 160 5.01 -3.79 10.50
CA GLU A 160 6.21 -2.98 10.67
C GLU A 160 6.09 -1.60 9.99
N MET A 161 5.33 -1.48 8.89
CA MET A 161 4.98 -0.19 8.30
C MET A 161 3.95 0.60 9.14
N GLY A 162 3.35 -0.04 10.15
CA GLY A 162 2.33 0.54 11.02
C GLY A 162 0.90 0.38 10.51
N ALA A 163 0.68 -0.35 9.42
CA ALA A 163 -0.64 -0.63 8.84
C ALA A 163 -1.20 -1.97 9.33
N GLU A 164 -2.48 -2.23 9.06
CA GLU A 164 -3.13 -3.49 9.39
C GLU A 164 -3.14 -4.43 8.16
N PRO A 165 -2.71 -5.69 8.30
CA PRO A 165 -2.75 -6.64 7.19
C PRO A 165 -4.16 -7.22 6.99
N LEU A 166 -4.60 -7.27 5.73
CA LEU A 166 -5.80 -7.95 5.27
C LEU A 166 -5.41 -9.04 4.27
N LEU A 167 -5.70 -10.31 4.57
CA LEU A 167 -5.44 -11.37 3.60
C LEU A 167 -6.48 -11.30 2.48
N VAL A 168 -6.00 -11.31 1.24
CA VAL A 168 -6.81 -11.39 0.02
C VAL A 168 -6.25 -12.51 -0.83
N GLU A 169 -7.08 -13.48 -1.20
CA GLU A 169 -6.65 -14.60 -2.03
C GLU A 169 -6.34 -14.15 -3.46
N GLU A 170 -5.55 -14.95 -4.17
CA GLU A 170 -5.09 -14.65 -5.54
C GLU A 170 -6.28 -14.36 -6.47
N GLU A 171 -7.32 -15.20 -6.40
CA GLU A 171 -8.54 -15.12 -7.21
C GLU A 171 -9.42 -13.92 -6.89
N ASP A 172 -9.32 -13.38 -5.67
CA ASP A 172 -10.14 -12.26 -5.20
C ASP A 172 -9.53 -10.89 -5.50
N ARG A 173 -8.27 -10.85 -5.96
CA ARG A 173 -7.58 -9.59 -6.29
C ARG A 173 -8.33 -8.69 -7.28
N PRO A 174 -8.93 -9.20 -8.37
CA PRO A 174 -9.70 -8.35 -9.28
C PRO A 174 -10.93 -7.71 -8.60
N ALA A 175 -11.68 -8.48 -7.80
CA ALA A 175 -12.85 -7.97 -7.08
C ALA A 175 -12.46 -6.94 -6.00
N TYR A 176 -11.37 -7.20 -5.27
CA TYR A 176 -10.78 -6.24 -4.34
C TYR A 176 -10.40 -4.93 -5.04
N ALA A 177 -9.70 -5.01 -6.18
CA ALA A 177 -9.28 -3.83 -6.93
C ALA A 177 -10.48 -3.03 -7.46
N GLU A 178 -11.55 -3.71 -7.91
CA GLU A 178 -12.79 -3.07 -8.33
C GLU A 178 -13.42 -2.29 -7.17
N ALA A 179 -13.51 -2.88 -5.98
CA ALA A 179 -14.05 -2.21 -4.80
C ALA A 179 -13.22 -0.95 -4.43
N ILE A 180 -11.89 -1.05 -4.46
CA ILE A 180 -11.00 0.10 -4.22
C ILE A 180 -11.20 1.19 -5.29
N ALA A 181 -11.30 0.81 -6.56
CA ALA A 181 -11.51 1.75 -7.67
C ALA A 181 -12.87 2.46 -7.57
N VAL A 182 -13.92 1.73 -7.20
CA VAL A 182 -15.27 2.28 -6.95
C VAL A 182 -15.20 3.31 -5.81
N ALA A 183 -14.65 2.92 -4.66
CA ALA A 183 -14.56 3.81 -3.50
C ALA A 183 -13.76 5.09 -3.79
N THR A 184 -12.69 4.98 -4.57
CA THR A 184 -11.82 6.11 -4.88
C THR A 184 -12.39 6.96 -6.01
N GLY A 185 -12.74 6.34 -7.13
CA GLY A 185 -13.14 7.02 -8.36
C GLY A 185 -14.46 7.77 -8.21
N PHE A 186 -15.48 7.12 -7.66
CA PHE A 186 -16.78 7.77 -7.43
C PHE A 186 -16.69 8.91 -6.41
N SER A 187 -15.90 8.74 -5.35
CA SER A 187 -15.71 9.81 -4.36
C SER A 187 -15.09 11.05 -4.98
N ILE A 188 -14.08 10.90 -5.83
CA ILE A 188 -13.46 12.03 -6.55
C ILE A 188 -14.48 12.68 -7.51
N ALA A 189 -15.19 11.89 -8.29
CA ALA A 189 -16.14 12.39 -9.30
C ALA A 189 -17.30 13.17 -8.65
N ILE A 190 -17.88 12.64 -7.56
CA ILE A 190 -18.99 13.28 -6.85
C ILE A 190 -18.54 14.60 -6.22
N VAL A 191 -17.37 14.63 -5.58
CA VAL A 191 -16.81 15.86 -4.99
C VAL A 191 -16.52 16.90 -6.06
N ALA A 192 -15.94 16.52 -7.19
CA ALA A 192 -15.68 17.43 -8.31
C ALA A 192 -17.00 18.02 -8.85
N GLN A 193 -18.01 17.19 -9.14
CA GLN A 193 -19.30 17.62 -9.63
C GLN A 193 -20.00 18.61 -8.66
N ALA A 194 -19.98 18.31 -7.36
CA ALA A 194 -20.59 19.19 -6.37
C ALA A 194 -19.82 20.53 -6.24
N THR A 195 -18.50 20.49 -6.36
CA THR A 195 -17.64 21.68 -6.35
C THR A 195 -17.95 22.58 -7.55
N ASP A 196 -18.06 21.99 -8.75
CA ASP A 196 -18.39 22.71 -9.99
C ASP A 196 -19.79 23.34 -9.91
N ALA A 197 -20.78 22.63 -9.35
CA ALA A 197 -22.12 23.13 -9.16
C ALA A 197 -22.19 24.40 -8.25
N LEU A 198 -21.44 24.40 -7.15
CA LEU A 198 -21.33 25.57 -6.27
C LEU A 198 -20.56 26.70 -6.93
N ALA A 199 -19.50 26.41 -7.67
CA ALA A 199 -18.76 27.41 -8.41
C ALA A 199 -19.64 28.11 -9.48
N ALA A 200 -20.52 27.35 -10.14
CA ALA A 200 -21.44 27.88 -11.14
C ALA A 200 -22.46 28.95 -10.60
N ILE A 201 -22.76 28.90 -9.31
CA ILE A 201 -23.59 29.89 -8.62
C ILE A 201 -22.77 30.97 -7.88
N GLY A 202 -21.46 31.06 -8.16
CA GLY A 202 -20.56 32.10 -7.64
C GLY A 202 -19.97 31.82 -6.24
N VAL A 203 -20.06 30.60 -5.72
CA VAL A 203 -19.44 30.26 -4.43
C VAL A 203 -17.93 30.09 -4.61
N GLU A 204 -17.18 31.04 -4.05
CA GLU A 204 -15.71 30.90 -4.00
C GLU A 204 -15.26 29.82 -3.03
N ASN A 205 -14.15 29.14 -3.36
CA ASN A 205 -13.58 28.06 -2.53
C ASN A 205 -14.58 26.94 -2.21
N ALA A 206 -15.41 26.55 -3.19
CA ALA A 206 -16.49 25.57 -3.04
C ALA A 206 -16.04 24.25 -2.37
N GLY A 207 -14.82 23.78 -2.64
CA GLY A 207 -14.27 22.59 -1.98
C GLY A 207 -14.11 22.75 -0.46
N ARG A 208 -13.77 23.95 0.04
CA ARG A 208 -13.71 24.21 1.49
C ARG A 208 -15.10 24.25 2.12
N VAL A 209 -16.08 24.74 1.41
CA VAL A 209 -17.48 24.79 1.86
C VAL A 209 -18.05 23.36 1.96
N LEU A 210 -17.76 22.50 0.98
CA LEU A 210 -18.27 21.15 0.94
C LEU A 210 -17.51 20.17 1.87
N ALA A 211 -16.26 20.47 2.22
CA ALA A 211 -15.41 19.51 2.94
C ALA A 211 -16.03 18.96 4.25
N PRO A 212 -16.65 19.77 5.14
CA PRO A 212 -17.30 19.23 6.35
C PRO A 212 -18.48 18.32 6.03
N LEU A 213 -19.32 18.72 5.05
CA LEU A 213 -20.50 17.94 4.64
C LEU A 213 -20.10 16.60 4.02
N VAL A 214 -19.16 16.62 3.07
CA VAL A 214 -18.70 15.37 2.41
C VAL A 214 -18.08 14.42 3.41
N ARG A 215 -17.25 14.93 4.33
CA ARG A 215 -16.63 14.11 5.37
C ARG A 215 -17.67 13.44 6.26
N SER A 216 -18.62 14.21 6.81
CA SER A 216 -19.66 13.64 7.69
C SER A 216 -20.58 12.66 6.95
N ALA A 217 -20.88 12.91 5.67
CA ALA A 217 -21.68 12.00 4.86
C ALA A 217 -20.98 10.65 4.64
N VAL A 218 -19.67 10.68 4.35
CA VAL A 218 -18.85 9.46 4.18
C VAL A 218 -18.70 8.72 5.51
N GLU A 219 -18.41 9.42 6.61
CA GLU A 219 -18.32 8.83 7.95
C GLU A 219 -19.62 8.14 8.36
N ASN A 220 -20.77 8.78 8.14
CA ASN A 220 -22.08 8.18 8.41
C ASN A 220 -22.35 6.95 7.53
N ALA A 221 -21.99 7.01 6.24
CA ALA A 221 -22.17 5.87 5.34
C ALA A 221 -21.31 4.67 5.76
N LEU A 222 -20.06 4.91 6.18
CA LEU A 222 -19.17 3.87 6.70
C LEU A 222 -19.69 3.28 8.00
N ALA A 223 -20.23 4.08 8.91
CA ALA A 223 -20.82 3.61 10.17
C ALA A 223 -22.04 2.69 9.93
N ILE A 224 -22.85 3.00 8.89
CA ILE A 224 -23.98 2.14 8.51
C ILE A 224 -23.51 0.83 7.84
N ALA A 225 -22.45 0.91 7.03
CA ALA A 225 -21.88 -0.24 6.31
C ALA A 225 -21.10 -1.19 7.21
N THR A 226 -20.66 -0.72 8.39
CA THR A 226 -19.94 -1.53 9.39
C THR A 226 -20.88 -1.75 10.58
N PRO A 227 -21.75 -2.79 10.56
CA PRO A 227 -22.60 -3.06 11.70
C PRO A 227 -21.73 -3.31 12.93
N ASP A 228 -21.97 -2.56 14.00
CA ASP A 228 -21.34 -2.78 15.30
C ASP A 228 -21.58 -4.24 15.72
N THR A 229 -20.51 -5.00 15.80
CA THR A 229 -20.55 -6.39 16.30
C THR A 229 -20.75 -6.48 17.81
N ILE A 230 -20.97 -5.35 18.47
CA ILE A 230 -21.31 -5.30 19.90
C ILE A 230 -22.80 -5.08 20.01
N ASP A 231 -23.55 -6.18 20.06
CA ASP A 231 -24.93 -6.16 20.50
C ASP A 231 -24.98 -5.87 22.01
N LEU A 232 -25.07 -4.59 22.35
CA LEU A 232 -25.21 -4.13 23.74
C LEU A 232 -26.52 -4.61 24.38
N SER A 233 -27.45 -5.17 23.61
CA SER A 233 -28.68 -5.76 24.14
C SER A 233 -28.42 -7.06 24.90
N SER A 234 -27.37 -7.80 24.54
CA SER A 234 -26.96 -9.02 25.24
C SER A 234 -26.34 -8.74 26.61
N ILE A 235 -25.69 -7.58 26.78
CA ILE A 235 -25.05 -7.18 28.06
C ILE A 235 -26.12 -6.71 29.07
N ARG A 236 -27.28 -6.26 28.59
CA ARG A 236 -28.37 -5.76 29.46
C ARG A 236 -29.20 -6.88 30.10
N GLY A 237 -29.16 -8.09 29.51
CA GLY A 237 -29.83 -9.27 30.04
C GLY A 237 -29.19 -9.83 31.30
N ASP A 238 -27.87 -9.85 31.34
CA ASP A 238 -27.12 -10.49 32.44
C ASP A 238 -27.05 -9.63 33.73
N LEU A 239 -27.39 -8.33 33.65
CA LEU A 239 -27.38 -7.43 34.82
C LEU A 239 -28.72 -7.35 35.54
N LEU A 240 -29.78 -7.98 35.07
CA LEU A 240 -31.13 -7.93 35.67
C LEU A 240 -31.61 -9.26 36.28
N GLU A 241 -30.81 -10.33 36.21
CA GLU A 241 -31.19 -11.65 36.76
C GLU A 241 -30.53 -11.94 38.14
N ASP A 242 -29.72 -11.04 38.71
CA ASP A 242 -28.99 -11.29 39.95
C ASP A 242 -29.62 -10.61 41.20
N ASP A 243 -30.90 -10.18 41.13
CA ASP A 243 -31.67 -9.66 42.27
C ASP A 243 -33.04 -10.36 42.38
N SER A 244 -33.00 -11.66 42.72
CA SER A 244 -34.20 -12.40 43.18
C SER A 244 -33.84 -13.49 44.18
#